data_5deb9d6d52dc9423947b8923d507d94a
#
_entry.id   5deb9d6d52dc9423947b8923d507d94a
#
_cell.length_a   1.000
_cell.length_b   1.000
_cell.length_c   1.000
_cell.angle_alpha   90.00
_cell.angle_beta   90.00
_cell.angle_gamma   90.00
#
_symmetry.space_group_name_H-M   'P 1'
#
loop_
_entity.id
_entity.type
_entity.pdbx_description
1 polymer ?
#
loop_
_entity_poly.entity_id
_entity_poly.type
_entity_poly.pdbx_seq_one_letter_code
_entity_poly.pdbx_strand_id
1 'polypeptide(L)'
;MMNFIEIAKKRYSVRNYSSKKVEKEKLDKILQAAHVAPTAANLQPVHLIAVESKEGLEKISKGANIYNAPLAIIVCADHNKAWVRPFDQKQTGDIDAAILTDHMMLEATELGLGTVWVCYFQPDVEMSRNVQSGNTQNLKSSAASDQAAVCACARSRYFAGGSPSGLRV
;
A
#
# COMPACT_ATOMS: atom_id res chain seq x y z
N MET A 1 -16.97 2.26 17.24
CA MET A 1 -16.56 1.57 15.99
C MET A 1 -17.25 2.34 14.85
N MET A 2 -16.49 2.83 13.87
CA MET A 2 -17.08 3.50 12.70
C MET A 2 -17.74 2.45 11.80
N ASN A 3 -18.85 2.82 11.13
CA ASN A 3 -19.39 1.94 10.09
C ASN A 3 -18.60 2.12 8.78
N PHE A 4 -18.75 1.19 7.84
CA PHE A 4 -18.01 1.20 6.57
C PHE A 4 -18.12 2.52 5.80
N ILE A 5 -19.30 3.09 5.71
CA ILE A 5 -19.53 4.34 4.98
C ILE A 5 -18.81 5.52 5.66
N GLU A 6 -18.75 5.55 6.98
CA GLU A 6 -18.00 6.57 7.72
C GLU A 6 -16.48 6.45 7.46
N ILE A 7 -15.94 5.22 7.44
CA ILE A 7 -14.54 4.96 7.11
C ILE A 7 -14.23 5.42 5.67
N ALA A 8 -15.07 5.02 4.70
CA ALA A 8 -14.90 5.37 3.30
C ALA A 8 -14.94 6.89 3.07
N LYS A 9 -15.86 7.61 3.75
CA LYS A 9 -15.93 9.07 3.70
C LYS A 9 -14.74 9.76 4.38
N LYS A 10 -14.19 9.16 5.43
CA LYS A 10 -13.07 9.71 6.19
C LYS A 10 -11.72 9.50 5.50
N ARG A 11 -11.60 8.46 4.68
CA ARG A 11 -10.39 8.18 3.91
C ARG A 11 -10.15 9.29 2.87
N TYR A 12 -8.99 9.90 2.91
CA TYR A 12 -8.53 10.81 1.87
C TYR A 12 -7.01 10.68 1.65
N SER A 13 -6.50 11.17 0.53
CA SER A 13 -5.07 11.13 0.22
C SER A 13 -4.29 12.14 1.05
N VAL A 14 -3.63 11.66 2.10
CA VAL A 14 -2.79 12.47 3.00
C VAL A 14 -1.41 12.66 2.37
N ARG A 15 -0.92 13.89 2.33
CA ARG A 15 0.39 14.25 1.75
C ARG A 15 1.27 15.04 2.73
N ASN A 16 0.98 14.94 4.02
CA ASN A 16 1.78 15.55 5.09
C ASN A 16 1.68 14.67 6.34
N TYR A 17 2.78 14.09 6.73
CA TYR A 17 2.84 13.09 7.78
C TYR A 17 3.68 13.57 8.97
N SER A 18 3.36 13.06 10.17
CA SER A 18 4.26 13.17 11.31
C SER A 18 5.40 12.15 11.16
N SER A 19 6.53 12.42 11.79
CA SER A 19 7.67 11.50 11.85
C SER A 19 7.45 10.34 12.84
N LYS A 20 6.29 10.27 13.50
CA LYS A 20 5.99 9.20 14.44
C LYS A 20 5.85 7.89 13.71
N LYS A 21 6.58 6.87 14.15
CA LYS A 21 6.47 5.51 13.61
C LYS A 21 5.06 4.97 13.77
N VAL A 22 4.64 4.15 12.83
CA VAL A 22 3.40 3.38 12.93
C VAL A 22 3.62 2.26 13.94
N GLU A 23 2.69 2.10 14.86
CA GLU A 23 2.73 1.05 15.86
C GLU A 23 2.61 -0.33 15.18
N LYS A 24 3.40 -1.32 15.64
CA LYS A 24 3.44 -2.66 15.02
C LYS A 24 2.06 -3.31 14.93
N GLU A 25 1.24 -3.19 15.98
CA GLU A 25 -0.12 -3.74 16.04
C GLU A 25 -1.03 -3.14 14.97
N LYS A 26 -0.80 -1.88 14.59
CA LYS A 26 -1.55 -1.24 13.49
C LYS A 26 -1.08 -1.73 12.13
N LEU A 27 0.24 -1.87 11.95
CA LEU A 27 0.79 -2.45 10.73
C LEU A 27 0.28 -3.87 10.53
N ASP A 28 0.29 -4.70 11.57
CA ASP A 28 -0.20 -6.07 11.51
C ASP A 28 -1.68 -6.14 11.08
N LYS A 29 -2.55 -5.24 11.58
CA LYS A 29 -3.95 -5.15 11.17
C LYS A 29 -4.11 -4.70 9.71
N ILE A 30 -3.31 -3.73 9.27
CA ILE A 30 -3.30 -3.29 7.86
C ILE A 30 -2.93 -4.46 6.94
N LEU A 31 -1.90 -5.22 7.28
CA LEU A 31 -1.49 -6.40 6.51
C LEU A 31 -2.54 -7.52 6.56
N GLN A 32 -3.24 -7.68 7.70
CA GLN A 32 -4.36 -8.60 7.81
C GLN A 32 -5.53 -8.19 6.90
N ALA A 33 -5.84 -6.90 6.78
CA ALA A 33 -6.87 -6.41 5.86
C ALA A 33 -6.53 -6.75 4.40
N ALA A 34 -5.27 -6.64 4.01
CA ALA A 34 -4.82 -7.10 2.70
C ALA A 34 -4.97 -8.62 2.53
N HIS A 35 -4.66 -9.42 3.56
CA HIS A 35 -4.73 -10.88 3.50
C HIS A 35 -6.16 -11.40 3.29
N VAL A 36 -7.17 -10.71 3.82
CA VAL A 36 -8.59 -11.10 3.66
C VAL A 36 -9.24 -10.52 2.41
N ALA A 37 -8.53 -9.67 1.68
CA ALA A 37 -9.03 -9.07 0.44
C ALA A 37 -9.21 -10.14 -0.66
N PRO A 38 -10.29 -10.09 -1.45
CA PRO A 38 -10.52 -11.06 -2.51
C PRO A 38 -9.52 -10.89 -3.66
N THR A 39 -9.16 -12.01 -4.30
CA THR A 39 -8.40 -12.04 -5.54
C THR A 39 -9.05 -12.95 -6.56
N ALA A 40 -8.79 -12.73 -7.85
CA ALA A 40 -9.36 -13.55 -8.91
C ALA A 40 -8.98 -15.03 -8.71
N ALA A 41 -9.99 -15.91 -8.73
CA ALA A 41 -9.88 -17.34 -8.45
C ALA A 41 -9.14 -17.67 -7.11
N ASN A 42 -9.05 -16.71 -6.19
CA ASN A 42 -8.29 -16.80 -4.94
C ASN A 42 -6.81 -17.21 -5.13
N LEU A 43 -6.19 -16.78 -6.22
CA LEU A 43 -4.79 -17.12 -6.53
C LEU A 43 -3.78 -16.33 -5.71
N GLN A 44 -4.20 -15.23 -5.05
CA GLN A 44 -3.38 -14.40 -4.17
C GLN A 44 -2.01 -14.02 -4.80
N PRO A 45 -1.99 -13.41 -5.99
CA PRO A 45 -0.76 -13.14 -6.74
C PRO A 45 -0.06 -11.87 -6.29
N VAL A 46 -0.35 -11.35 -5.10
CA VAL A 46 0.16 -10.06 -4.64
C VAL A 46 1.14 -10.24 -3.48
N HIS A 47 2.28 -9.57 -3.60
CA HIS A 47 3.30 -9.51 -2.55
C HIS A 47 3.35 -8.10 -1.96
N LEU A 48 3.50 -8.01 -0.65
CA LEU A 48 3.58 -6.76 0.11
C LEU A 48 4.96 -6.64 0.74
N ILE A 49 5.60 -5.47 0.59
CA ILE A 49 6.87 -5.15 1.24
C ILE A 49 6.66 -3.91 2.10
N ALA A 50 6.63 -4.09 3.41
CA ALA A 50 6.55 -2.98 4.36
C ALA A 50 7.96 -2.44 4.65
N VAL A 51 8.16 -1.14 4.47
CA VAL A 51 9.45 -0.45 4.62
C VAL A 51 9.31 0.65 5.66
N GLU A 52 10.05 0.51 6.77
CA GLU A 52 10.10 1.45 7.90
C GLU A 52 11.52 1.98 8.17
N SER A 53 12.54 1.32 7.60
CA SER A 53 13.92 1.77 7.79
C SER A 53 14.18 3.07 7.04
N LYS A 54 14.92 3.99 7.68
CA LYS A 54 15.29 5.27 7.07
C LYS A 54 15.96 5.08 5.71
N GLU A 55 16.91 4.15 5.63
CA GLU A 55 17.61 3.83 4.39
C GLU A 55 16.66 3.31 3.29
N GLY A 56 15.72 2.43 3.64
CA GLY A 56 14.71 1.91 2.71
C GLY A 56 13.77 3.01 2.20
N LEU A 57 13.28 3.87 3.09
CA LEU A 57 12.43 5.00 2.73
C LEU A 57 13.17 6.02 1.85
N GLU A 58 14.45 6.30 2.11
CA GLU A 58 15.28 7.14 1.26
C GLU A 58 15.48 6.54 -0.14
N LYS A 59 15.63 5.22 -0.25
CA LYS A 59 15.69 4.52 -1.55
C LYS A 59 14.37 4.67 -2.31
N ILE A 60 13.24 4.41 -1.68
CA ILE A 60 11.91 4.58 -2.30
C ILE A 60 11.71 6.03 -2.75
N SER A 61 12.11 7.00 -1.95
CA SER A 61 11.95 8.43 -2.25
C SER A 61 12.70 8.90 -3.50
N LYS A 62 13.67 8.13 -3.99
CA LYS A 62 14.34 8.42 -5.28
C LYS A 62 13.45 8.12 -6.49
N GLY A 63 12.54 7.16 -6.36
CA GLY A 63 11.65 6.73 -7.44
C GLY A 63 10.18 7.14 -7.25
N ALA A 64 9.77 7.46 -6.02
CA ALA A 64 8.37 7.79 -5.69
C ALA A 64 8.29 8.86 -4.61
N ASN A 65 7.40 9.84 -4.77
CA ASN A 65 7.16 10.81 -3.70
C ASN A 65 6.28 10.19 -2.61
N ILE A 66 6.86 9.77 -1.51
CA ILE A 66 6.16 9.24 -0.33
C ILE A 66 5.83 10.29 0.73
N TYR A 67 6.05 11.58 0.44
CA TYR A 67 5.70 12.72 1.31
C TYR A 67 6.30 12.63 2.73
N ASN A 68 7.50 12.07 2.85
CA ASN A 68 8.20 11.81 4.11
C ASN A 68 7.42 10.90 5.08
N ALA A 69 6.58 10.00 4.58
CA ALA A 69 5.89 9.03 5.40
C ALA A 69 6.88 8.11 6.13
N PRO A 70 6.66 7.77 7.41
CA PRO A 70 7.54 6.87 8.18
C PRO A 70 7.33 5.39 7.87
N LEU A 71 6.33 5.06 7.05
CA LEU A 71 6.04 3.71 6.57
C LEU A 71 5.62 3.80 5.10
N ALA A 72 6.19 2.95 4.27
CA ALA A 72 5.73 2.70 2.90
C ALA A 72 5.48 1.20 2.71
N ILE A 73 4.38 0.85 2.05
CA ILE A 73 4.08 -0.52 1.67
C ILE A 73 4.11 -0.60 0.15
N ILE A 74 5.05 -1.36 -0.39
CA ILE A 74 5.14 -1.62 -1.83
C ILE A 74 4.23 -2.81 -2.12
N VAL A 75 3.32 -2.64 -3.07
CA VAL A 75 2.35 -3.66 -3.49
C VAL A 75 2.77 -4.15 -4.87
N CYS A 76 3.15 -5.41 -4.99
CA CYS A 76 3.67 -6.02 -6.21
C CYS A 76 2.75 -7.12 -6.69
N ALA A 77 2.28 -7.06 -7.94
CA ALA A 77 1.54 -8.14 -8.57
C ALA A 77 2.51 -9.15 -9.21
N ASP A 78 2.32 -10.44 -8.96
CA ASP A 78 3.04 -11.52 -9.64
C ASP A 78 2.23 -11.95 -10.88
N HIS A 79 2.59 -11.42 -12.03
CA HIS A 79 1.89 -11.70 -13.29
C HIS A 79 1.98 -13.18 -13.72
N ASN A 80 2.95 -13.95 -13.21
CA ASN A 80 3.03 -15.39 -13.50
C ASN A 80 2.01 -16.20 -12.70
N LYS A 81 1.47 -15.65 -11.60
CA LYS A 81 0.47 -16.29 -10.74
C LYS A 81 -0.91 -15.69 -10.90
N ALA A 82 -1.01 -14.49 -11.43
CA ALA A 82 -2.29 -13.80 -11.61
C ALA A 82 -3.20 -14.61 -12.55
N TRP A 83 -4.49 -14.60 -12.25
CA TRP A 83 -5.49 -15.22 -13.12
C TRP A 83 -5.50 -14.55 -14.49
N VAL A 84 -5.58 -15.38 -15.52
CA VAL A 84 -5.61 -14.95 -16.91
C VAL A 84 -6.98 -15.29 -17.51
N ARG A 85 -7.66 -14.30 -18.04
CA ARG A 85 -8.96 -14.47 -18.68
C ARG A 85 -8.80 -15.23 -20.02
N PRO A 86 -9.47 -16.40 -20.19
CA PRO A 86 -9.14 -17.31 -21.30
C PRO A 86 -9.38 -16.76 -22.70
N PHE A 87 -10.36 -15.88 -22.90
CA PHE A 87 -10.75 -15.43 -24.22
C PHE A 87 -9.99 -14.21 -24.76
N ASP A 88 -9.38 -13.39 -23.91
CA ASP A 88 -8.63 -12.20 -24.32
C ASP A 88 -7.26 -12.07 -23.65
N GLN A 89 -6.87 -13.06 -22.88
CA GLN A 89 -5.60 -13.16 -22.16
C GLN A 89 -5.33 -12.00 -21.20
N LYS A 90 -6.34 -11.24 -20.79
CA LYS A 90 -6.20 -10.17 -19.82
C LYS A 90 -5.90 -10.74 -18.44
N GLN A 91 -4.82 -10.27 -17.84
CA GLN A 91 -4.42 -10.61 -16.47
C GLN A 91 -5.13 -9.74 -15.44
N THR A 92 -5.35 -10.29 -14.25
CA THR A 92 -6.03 -9.60 -13.13
C THR A 92 -5.10 -9.11 -12.04
N GLY A 93 -3.79 -9.33 -12.15
CA GLY A 93 -2.83 -9.01 -11.08
C GLY A 93 -2.93 -7.57 -10.58
N ASP A 94 -3.09 -6.61 -11.49
CA ASP A 94 -3.22 -5.19 -11.12
C ASP A 94 -4.55 -4.89 -10.43
N ILE A 95 -5.61 -5.59 -10.82
CA ILE A 95 -6.94 -5.48 -10.19
C ILE A 95 -6.84 -6.03 -8.76
N ASP A 96 -6.24 -7.20 -8.59
CA ASP A 96 -6.03 -7.83 -7.29
C ASP A 96 -5.20 -6.92 -6.38
N ALA A 97 -4.09 -6.37 -6.89
CA ALA A 97 -3.25 -5.42 -6.15
C ALA A 97 -4.00 -4.14 -5.74
N ALA A 98 -4.87 -3.62 -6.61
CA ALA A 98 -5.71 -2.46 -6.32
C ALA A 98 -6.70 -2.76 -5.18
N ILE A 99 -7.35 -3.93 -5.20
CA ILE A 99 -8.30 -4.33 -4.15
C ILE A 99 -7.60 -4.45 -2.80
N LEU A 100 -6.43 -5.11 -2.74
CA LEU A 100 -5.65 -5.22 -1.51
C LEU A 100 -5.22 -3.84 -0.99
N THR A 101 -4.79 -2.96 -1.88
CA THR A 101 -4.39 -1.58 -1.52
C THR A 101 -5.55 -0.82 -0.90
N ASP A 102 -6.75 -0.90 -1.47
CA ASP A 102 -7.94 -0.23 -0.94
C ASP A 102 -8.31 -0.76 0.45
N HIS A 103 -8.30 -2.07 0.66
CA HIS A 103 -8.55 -2.67 1.97
C HIS A 103 -7.55 -2.17 3.03
N MET A 104 -6.26 -2.10 2.69
CA MET A 104 -5.24 -1.56 3.60
C MET A 104 -5.48 -0.08 3.94
N MET A 105 -5.89 0.72 2.95
CA MET A 105 -6.16 2.15 3.17
C MET A 105 -7.39 2.37 4.04
N LEU A 106 -8.43 1.56 3.89
CA LEU A 106 -9.63 1.63 4.73
C LEU A 106 -9.33 1.22 6.17
N GLU A 107 -8.60 0.11 6.38
CA GLU A 107 -8.17 -0.32 7.72
C GLU A 107 -7.26 0.73 8.39
N ALA A 108 -6.29 1.29 7.66
CA ALA A 108 -5.45 2.37 8.18
C ALA A 108 -6.29 3.58 8.63
N THR A 109 -7.36 3.90 7.90
CA THR A 109 -8.29 4.98 8.26
C THR A 109 -9.06 4.68 9.53
N GLU A 110 -9.53 3.43 9.73
CA GLU A 110 -10.17 2.97 10.96
C GLU A 110 -9.22 3.11 12.15
N LEU A 111 -7.94 2.78 11.96
CA LEU A 111 -6.90 2.88 12.97
C LEU A 111 -6.41 4.32 13.22
N GLY A 112 -7.03 5.32 12.57
CA GLY A 112 -6.68 6.74 12.71
C GLY A 112 -5.38 7.14 12.02
N LEU A 113 -4.95 6.40 11.00
CA LEU A 113 -3.80 6.71 10.17
C LEU A 113 -4.25 7.36 8.85
N GLY A 114 -3.42 8.28 8.33
CA GLY A 114 -3.59 8.82 6.99
C GLY A 114 -2.80 8.00 5.97
N THR A 115 -3.31 7.89 4.76
CA THR A 115 -2.68 7.15 3.66
C THR A 115 -2.68 7.95 2.37
N VAL A 116 -1.77 7.61 1.45
CA VAL A 116 -1.83 8.01 0.05
C VAL A 116 -1.43 6.84 -0.83
N TRP A 117 -2.18 6.62 -1.90
CA TRP A 117 -1.81 5.70 -2.95
C TRP A 117 -0.97 6.44 -4.00
N VAL A 118 0.27 6.02 -4.18
CA VAL A 118 1.21 6.60 -5.13
C VAL A 118 1.32 5.68 -6.35
N CYS A 119 0.76 6.13 -7.48
CA CYS A 119 0.87 5.43 -8.77
C CYS A 119 2.01 6.00 -9.64
N TYR A 120 2.48 7.22 -9.34
CA TYR A 120 3.58 7.85 -10.05
C TYR A 120 4.90 7.47 -9.38
N PHE A 121 5.58 6.49 -9.92
CA PHE A 121 6.89 6.03 -9.48
C PHE A 121 7.73 5.54 -10.66
N GLN A 122 9.06 5.50 -10.47
CA GLN A 122 10.01 4.99 -11.47
C GLN A 122 10.40 3.56 -11.08
N PRO A 123 10.00 2.53 -11.86
CA PRO A 123 10.25 1.14 -11.51
C PRO A 123 11.74 0.75 -11.58
N ASP A 124 12.54 1.45 -12.40
CA ASP A 124 13.97 1.16 -12.62
C ASP A 124 14.88 1.67 -11.48
N VAL A 125 14.38 2.51 -10.59
CA VAL A 125 15.13 2.91 -9.41
C VAL A 125 15.17 1.72 -8.46
N GLU A 126 16.33 1.11 -8.27
CA GLU A 126 16.74 -0.06 -7.44
C GLU A 126 15.79 -0.50 -6.28
N MET A 127 14.47 -0.34 -6.45
CA MET A 127 13.49 -0.78 -5.48
C MET A 127 13.46 -2.29 -5.33
N SER A 128 13.79 -3.03 -6.39
CA SER A 128 13.59 -4.48 -6.45
C SER A 128 14.76 -5.31 -5.94
N ARG A 129 15.99 -4.77 -5.82
CA ARG A 129 17.16 -5.60 -5.50
C ARG A 129 17.74 -5.44 -4.10
N ASN A 130 17.43 -4.39 -3.34
CA ASN A 130 18.09 -4.10 -2.06
C ASN A 130 17.17 -3.83 -0.87
N VAL A 131 15.87 -4.09 -0.96
CA VAL A 131 14.94 -3.97 0.19
C VAL A 131 14.92 -5.26 1.04
N GLN A 132 15.69 -6.28 0.67
CA GLN A 132 15.67 -7.61 1.29
C GLN A 132 16.35 -7.76 2.66
N SER A 133 16.81 -6.71 3.30
CA SER A 133 17.47 -6.83 4.62
C SER A 133 16.62 -6.35 5.79
N GLY A 134 15.41 -6.87 5.92
CA GLY A 134 14.58 -6.63 7.09
C GLY A 134 13.38 -7.56 7.12
N ASN A 135 13.56 -8.74 7.70
CA ASN A 135 12.52 -9.68 8.15
C ASN A 135 11.37 -9.97 7.17
N THR A 136 11.70 -10.40 5.96
CA THR A 136 10.75 -10.95 4.99
C THR A 136 10.83 -12.47 5.01
N GLN A 137 9.80 -13.11 5.54
CA GLN A 137 9.60 -14.54 5.31
C GLN A 137 9.32 -14.73 3.82
N ASN A 138 10.26 -15.41 3.12
CA ASN A 138 10.16 -16.01 1.80
C ASN A 138 9.69 -15.12 0.63
N LEU A 139 10.60 -14.34 0.06
CA LEU A 139 10.49 -13.88 -1.31
C LEU A 139 11.66 -14.41 -2.14
N LYS A 140 11.45 -15.54 -2.82
CA LYS A 140 12.30 -15.94 -3.94
C LYS A 140 11.95 -15.03 -5.12
N SER A 141 12.95 -14.30 -5.60
CA SER A 141 12.86 -13.41 -6.74
C SER A 141 12.43 -14.14 -8.00
N SER A 142 11.32 -13.76 -8.58
CA SER A 142 11.06 -13.93 -9.99
C SER A 142 10.57 -12.59 -10.54
N ALA A 143 11.20 -12.16 -11.62
CA ALA A 143 10.89 -11.03 -12.48
C ALA A 143 10.10 -9.87 -11.84
N ALA A 144 10.73 -8.70 -11.75
CA ALA A 144 10.07 -7.46 -11.38
C ALA A 144 8.79 -7.29 -12.23
N SER A 145 7.64 -7.21 -11.58
CA SER A 145 6.42 -6.79 -12.27
C SER A 145 6.55 -5.32 -12.60
N ASP A 146 6.22 -4.94 -13.82
CA ASP A 146 6.26 -3.55 -14.30
C ASP A 146 5.27 -2.62 -13.58
N GLN A 147 4.49 -3.14 -12.63
CA GLN A 147 3.50 -2.37 -11.89
C GLN A 147 3.59 -2.65 -10.39
N ALA A 148 4.14 -1.70 -9.67
CA ALA A 148 4.09 -1.63 -8.22
C ALA A 148 3.33 -0.35 -7.82
N ALA A 149 2.52 -0.42 -6.77
CA ALA A 149 1.94 0.75 -6.12
C ALA A 149 2.62 0.95 -4.77
N VAL A 150 2.81 2.20 -4.38
CA VAL A 150 3.33 2.51 -3.05
C VAL A 150 2.20 3.12 -2.23
N CYS A 151 1.84 2.46 -1.13
CA CYS A 151 0.94 3.02 -0.13
C CYS A 151 1.79 3.63 0.99
N ALA A 152 1.82 4.96 1.08
CA ALA A 152 2.46 5.64 2.20
C ALA A 152 1.45 5.81 3.34
N CYS A 153 1.82 5.43 4.56
CA CYS A 153 0.95 5.38 5.72
C CYS A 153 1.60 6.02 6.95
N ALA A 154 0.91 6.96 7.61
CA ALA A 154 1.27 7.50 8.92
C ALA A 154 0.15 8.38 9.53
N ARG A 155 0.34 8.89 10.76
CA ARG A 155 -0.57 9.89 11.33
C ARG A 155 -0.50 11.20 10.53
N SER A 156 -1.64 11.66 10.00
CA SER A 156 -1.74 12.99 9.41
C SER A 156 -1.51 14.08 10.45
N ARG A 157 -0.74 15.13 10.11
CA ARG A 157 -0.58 16.32 10.96
C ARG A 157 -1.87 17.11 11.13
N TYR A 158 -2.87 16.88 10.26
CA TYR A 158 -4.14 17.61 10.25
C TYR A 158 -5.27 16.93 11.03
N PHE A 159 -5.03 15.79 11.68
CA PHE A 159 -6.05 15.07 12.44
C PHE A 159 -6.36 15.66 13.83
N ALA A 160 -5.81 16.82 14.18
CA ALA A 160 -6.19 17.57 15.37
C ALA A 160 -7.32 18.56 15.01
N GLY A 161 -8.56 18.07 15.00
CA GLY A 161 -9.78 18.90 15.07
C GLY A 161 -10.09 19.76 13.84
N GLY A 162 -10.68 19.19 12.81
CA GLY A 162 -11.27 19.96 11.72
C GLY A 162 -11.96 19.04 10.72
N SER A 163 -13.27 19.14 10.60
CA SER A 163 -14.03 18.51 9.51
C SER A 163 -13.56 19.10 8.17
N PRO A 164 -13.27 18.28 7.15
CA PRO A 164 -13.08 18.78 5.80
C PRO A 164 -14.44 19.24 5.26
N SER A 165 -14.62 20.54 5.20
CA SER A 165 -15.71 21.15 4.42
C SER A 165 -15.33 21.04 2.95
N GLY A 166 -16.07 20.26 2.18
CA GLY A 166 -15.97 20.28 0.74
C GLY A 166 -16.02 18.89 0.10
N LEU A 167 -17.21 18.29 0.06
CA LEU A 167 -17.52 17.22 -0.89
C LEU A 167 -17.54 17.86 -2.28
N ARG A 168 -16.57 17.53 -3.14
CA ARG A 168 -16.75 17.62 -4.60
C ARG A 168 -16.83 16.19 -5.12
N VAL A 169 -17.96 15.88 -5.71
CA VAL A 169 -18.20 14.69 -6.54
C VAL A 169 -17.43 14.89 -7.85
#